data_71a46a44930b45b74fe6191d1e8e952d
#
_entry.id   71a46a44930b45b74fe6191d1e8e952d
#
_cell.length_a   1.000
_cell.length_b   1.000
_cell.length_c   1.000
_cell.angle_alpha   90.00
_cell.angle_beta   90.00
_cell.angle_gamma   90.00
#
_symmetry.space_group_name_H-M   'P 1'
#
loop_
_entity.id
_entity.type
_entity.pdbx_description
1 polymer ?
#
loop_
_entity_poly.entity_id
_entity_poly.type
_entity_poly.pdbx_seq_one_letter_code
_entity_poly.pdbx_strand_id
1 'polypeptide(L)'
;VFLLPVSMHAYAAPTGQDLGDKWCSDVKMHFYAGGPEAGGFAGIVAAGAMNAIRDTGADAEILYSEWDFEKMVRQLRESVGLGVDAIAMMGHPGNEALMPLAKQAAEKGILMTYQNVDPSEVRAKYGGGYVGANLATQGKALAREAIRQFGFKAGDHAIVMVPLGDYARAQREDGARIIFEEHGMTVTVLDGDPKYASDPNMTIPIFSAALNANPET
;
A
#
# COMPACT_ATOMS: atom_id res chain seq x y z
N VAL A 1 -41.01 8.25 22.24
CA VAL A 1 -39.72 8.10 21.54
C VAL A 1 -40.01 8.18 20.06
N PHE A 2 -39.73 9.33 19.45
CA PHE A 2 -39.86 9.54 18.01
C PHE A 2 -38.54 9.13 17.33
N LEU A 3 -38.56 8.04 16.60
CA LEU A 3 -37.50 7.65 15.70
C LEU A 3 -37.63 8.42 14.39
N LEU A 4 -36.77 9.38 14.12
CA LEU A 4 -36.66 10.00 12.81
C LEU A 4 -35.97 9.03 11.84
N PRO A 5 -36.49 8.83 10.64
CA PRO A 5 -35.85 7.99 9.64
C PRO A 5 -34.59 8.72 9.12
N VAL A 6 -33.44 8.09 9.31
CA VAL A 6 -32.20 8.51 8.65
C VAL A 6 -32.32 8.11 7.18
N SER A 7 -32.54 9.08 6.31
CA SER A 7 -32.52 8.87 4.86
C SER A 7 -31.07 8.59 4.43
N MET A 8 -30.72 7.32 4.27
CA MET A 8 -29.52 6.94 3.54
C MET A 8 -29.71 7.32 2.08
N HIS A 9 -29.10 8.42 1.65
CA HIS A 9 -28.94 8.68 0.22
C HIS A 9 -27.88 7.69 -0.29
N ALA A 10 -28.34 6.61 -0.89
CA ALA A 10 -27.48 5.78 -1.71
C ALA A 10 -27.05 6.62 -2.91
N TYR A 11 -25.77 6.96 -2.99
CA TYR A 11 -25.17 7.44 -4.22
C TYR A 11 -25.22 6.27 -5.21
N ALA A 12 -26.23 6.26 -6.07
CA ALA A 12 -26.24 5.38 -7.23
C ALA A 12 -25.09 5.85 -8.15
N ALA A 13 -24.14 4.98 -8.41
CA ALA A 13 -23.16 5.22 -9.45
C ALA A 13 -23.92 5.50 -10.77
N PRO A 14 -23.59 6.54 -11.53
CA PRO A 14 -24.24 6.83 -12.79
C PRO A 14 -24.05 5.66 -13.74
N THR A 15 -25.13 4.94 -14.04
CA THR A 15 -25.12 3.86 -15.01
C THR A 15 -25.13 4.49 -16.41
N GLY A 16 -23.99 4.40 -17.12
CA GLY A 16 -23.96 4.50 -18.57
C GLY A 16 -24.15 5.90 -19.18
N GLN A 17 -23.92 6.97 -18.46
CA GLN A 17 -23.78 8.29 -19.07
C GLN A 17 -22.39 8.41 -19.70
N ASP A 18 -22.38 8.87 -20.95
CA ASP A 18 -21.19 9.37 -21.63
C ASP A 18 -20.58 10.48 -20.71
N LEU A 19 -19.50 10.15 -20.04
CA LEU A 19 -18.77 11.07 -19.17
C LEU A 19 -17.93 12.05 -20.05
N GLY A 20 -18.50 12.53 -21.13
CA GLY A 20 -17.87 13.40 -22.12
C GLY A 20 -17.30 14.68 -21.52
N ASP A 21 -17.74 15.08 -20.34
CA ASP A 21 -17.15 16.15 -19.57
C ASP A 21 -16.28 15.56 -18.48
N LYS A 22 -15.01 15.94 -18.50
CA LYS A 22 -14.01 15.57 -17.51
C LYS A 22 -14.40 16.11 -16.14
N TRP A 23 -15.16 15.33 -15.42
CA TRP A 23 -15.86 15.70 -14.17
C TRP A 23 -14.95 16.09 -12.99
N CYS A 24 -13.62 15.90 -13.12
CA CYS A 24 -12.61 16.36 -12.16
C CYS A 24 -11.72 17.49 -12.72
N SER A 25 -12.11 18.18 -13.79
CA SER A 25 -11.25 19.21 -14.44
C SER A 25 -10.83 20.34 -13.51
N ASP A 26 -11.61 20.61 -12.47
CA ASP A 26 -11.31 21.65 -11.47
C ASP A 26 -10.62 21.11 -10.22
N VAL A 27 -10.31 19.80 -10.17
CA VAL A 27 -9.69 19.14 -9.01
C VAL A 27 -8.18 19.12 -9.18
N LYS A 28 -7.47 19.76 -8.26
CA LYS A 28 -6.01 19.68 -8.12
C LYS A 28 -5.64 18.55 -7.17
N MET A 29 -4.81 17.62 -7.60
CA MET A 29 -4.43 16.52 -6.74
C MET A 29 -2.97 16.12 -6.86
N HIS A 30 -2.42 15.55 -5.79
CA HIS A 30 -1.14 14.89 -5.78
C HIS A 30 -1.32 13.39 -5.61
N PHE A 31 -0.69 12.62 -6.49
CA PHE A 31 -0.71 11.16 -6.48
C PHE A 31 0.68 10.62 -6.20
N TYR A 32 0.82 9.82 -5.15
CA TYR A 32 2.11 9.25 -4.73
C TYR A 32 2.27 7.83 -5.26
N ALA A 33 3.13 7.65 -6.25
CA ALA A 33 3.46 6.34 -6.81
C ALA A 33 4.37 5.49 -5.90
N GLY A 34 5.01 6.11 -4.90
CA GLY A 34 5.80 5.48 -3.84
C GLY A 34 7.26 5.25 -4.19
N GLY A 35 7.54 4.45 -5.19
CA GLY A 35 8.90 4.09 -5.61
C GLY A 35 9.54 5.06 -6.60
N PRO A 36 10.63 4.64 -7.25
CA PRO A 36 11.26 5.39 -8.35
C PRO A 36 10.38 5.39 -9.60
N GLU A 37 10.51 6.44 -10.42
CA GLU A 37 9.73 6.58 -11.65
C GLU A 37 9.91 5.39 -12.62
N ALA A 38 11.13 4.90 -12.75
CA ALA A 38 11.45 3.73 -13.56
C ALA A 38 11.22 2.39 -12.84
N GLY A 39 10.71 2.41 -11.60
CA GLY A 39 10.48 1.20 -10.81
C GLY A 39 9.28 0.39 -11.29
N GLY A 40 9.41 -0.93 -11.34
CA GLY A 40 8.38 -1.82 -11.88
C GLY A 40 7.02 -1.62 -11.23
N PHE A 41 6.92 -1.66 -9.89
CA PHE A 41 5.67 -1.46 -9.18
C PHE A 41 5.17 -0.01 -9.26
N ALA A 42 6.04 0.97 -8.96
CA ALA A 42 5.66 2.37 -9.00
C ALA A 42 5.25 2.83 -10.40
N GLY A 43 5.93 2.34 -11.45
CA GLY A 43 5.57 2.61 -12.84
C GLY A 43 4.19 2.06 -13.23
N ILE A 44 3.84 0.85 -12.77
CA ILE A 44 2.50 0.27 -13.01
C ILE A 44 1.42 1.09 -12.29
N VAL A 45 1.65 1.47 -11.04
CA VAL A 45 0.73 2.29 -10.26
C VAL A 45 0.56 3.68 -10.89
N ALA A 46 1.66 4.31 -11.31
CA ALA A 46 1.65 5.61 -11.99
C ALA A 46 0.91 5.53 -13.34
N ALA A 47 1.09 4.46 -14.12
CA ALA A 47 0.37 4.26 -15.37
C ALA A 47 -1.15 4.18 -15.15
N GLY A 48 -1.59 3.49 -14.08
CA GLY A 48 -2.98 3.46 -13.66
C GLY A 48 -3.51 4.86 -13.30
N ALA A 49 -2.74 5.62 -12.53
CA ALA A 49 -3.06 7.00 -12.17
C ALA A 49 -3.16 7.89 -13.42
N MET A 50 -2.20 7.83 -14.35
CA MET A 50 -2.24 8.60 -15.60
C MET A 50 -3.48 8.30 -16.43
N ASN A 51 -3.91 7.03 -16.48
CA ASN A 51 -5.15 6.67 -17.15
C ASN A 51 -6.36 7.33 -16.46
N ALA A 52 -6.46 7.23 -15.15
CA ALA A 52 -7.55 7.85 -14.38
C ALA A 52 -7.55 9.39 -14.54
N ILE A 53 -6.37 10.03 -14.48
CA ILE A 53 -6.22 11.49 -14.69
C ILE A 53 -6.73 11.87 -16.08
N ARG A 54 -6.31 11.13 -17.12
CA ARG A 54 -6.77 11.39 -18.49
C ARG A 54 -8.29 11.24 -18.62
N ASP A 55 -8.86 10.22 -17.99
CA ASP A 55 -10.28 9.89 -18.10
C ASP A 55 -11.15 10.88 -17.30
N THR A 56 -10.70 11.29 -16.10
CA THR A 56 -11.44 12.21 -15.23
C THR A 56 -11.14 13.68 -15.49
N GLY A 57 -10.00 14.01 -16.11
CA GLY A 57 -9.55 15.36 -16.38
C GLY A 57 -8.93 16.10 -15.19
N ALA A 58 -8.63 15.41 -14.10
CA ALA A 58 -8.01 16.04 -12.93
C ALA A 58 -6.66 16.71 -13.26
N ASP A 59 -6.39 17.84 -12.65
CA ASP A 59 -5.07 18.50 -12.66
C ASP A 59 -4.21 17.82 -11.59
N ALA A 60 -3.43 16.82 -12.00
CA ALA A 60 -2.74 15.95 -11.07
C ALA A 60 -1.25 15.87 -11.32
N GLU A 61 -0.47 15.95 -10.23
CA GLU A 61 0.97 15.67 -10.20
C GLU A 61 1.24 14.29 -9.63
N ILE A 62 2.09 13.50 -10.32
CA ILE A 62 2.54 12.20 -9.83
C ILE A 62 3.90 12.37 -9.15
N LEU A 63 3.96 12.01 -7.86
CA LEU A 63 5.13 12.13 -7.02
C LEU A 63 5.80 10.77 -6.80
N TYR A 64 7.11 10.74 -6.94
CA TYR A 64 7.95 9.58 -6.72
C TYR A 64 8.84 9.79 -5.50
N SER A 65 8.87 8.81 -4.61
CA SER A 65 9.51 8.92 -3.30
C SER A 65 10.69 7.95 -3.11
N GLU A 66 11.06 7.19 -4.12
CA GLU A 66 12.19 6.23 -4.09
C GLU A 66 12.08 5.19 -2.96
N TRP A 67 10.88 4.89 -2.48
CA TRP A 67 10.59 4.11 -1.29
C TRP A 67 11.20 4.71 0.00
N ASP A 68 11.60 5.99 -0.03
CA ASP A 68 12.05 6.73 1.14
C ASP A 68 10.82 7.30 1.88
N PHE A 69 10.51 6.75 3.05
CA PHE A 69 9.34 7.14 3.85
C PHE A 69 9.46 8.55 4.41
N GLU A 70 10.68 9.00 4.72
CA GLU A 70 10.90 10.38 5.15
C GLU A 70 10.64 11.35 3.99
N LYS A 71 11.07 11.00 2.77
CA LYS A 71 10.75 11.76 1.55
C LYS A 71 9.25 11.82 1.33
N MET A 72 8.51 10.69 1.49
CA MET A 72 7.05 10.68 1.40
C MET A 72 6.40 11.65 2.39
N VAL A 73 6.86 11.67 3.64
CA VAL A 73 6.34 12.57 4.68
C VAL A 73 6.67 14.03 4.37
N ARG A 74 7.88 14.32 3.86
CA ARG A 74 8.24 15.68 3.43
C ARG A 74 7.35 16.16 2.28
N GLN A 75 7.20 15.33 1.23
CA GLN A 75 6.33 15.64 0.09
C GLN A 75 4.87 15.83 0.53
N LEU A 76 4.36 14.98 1.46
CA LEU A 76 3.02 15.15 2.01
C LEU A 76 2.84 16.51 2.71
N ARG A 77 3.84 16.92 3.49
CA ARG A 77 3.81 18.23 4.15
C ARG A 77 3.75 19.36 3.12
N GLU A 78 4.49 19.24 2.02
CA GLU A 78 4.48 20.20 0.91
C GLU A 78 3.11 20.23 0.23
N SER A 79 2.53 19.06 -0.10
CA SER A 79 1.19 18.96 -0.70
C SER A 79 0.11 19.58 0.18
N VAL A 80 0.14 19.31 1.47
CA VAL A 80 -0.79 19.95 2.44
C VAL A 80 -0.54 21.45 2.54
N GLY A 81 0.72 21.88 2.43
CA GLY A 81 1.11 23.29 2.39
C GLY A 81 0.55 24.02 1.19
N LEU A 82 0.65 23.42 0.02
CA LEU A 82 0.15 23.97 -1.26
C LEU A 82 -1.39 24.06 -1.32
N GLY A 83 -2.09 23.26 -0.50
CA GLY A 83 -3.55 23.29 -0.45
C GLY A 83 -4.19 22.72 -1.71
N VAL A 84 -3.70 21.56 -2.17
CA VAL A 84 -4.37 20.79 -3.22
C VAL A 84 -5.74 20.28 -2.73
N ASP A 85 -6.66 19.94 -3.63
CA ASP A 85 -8.00 19.48 -3.25
C ASP A 85 -7.98 18.03 -2.76
N ALA A 86 -7.08 17.21 -3.33
CA ALA A 86 -6.99 15.79 -2.98
C ALA A 86 -5.55 15.28 -2.98
N ILE A 87 -5.31 14.28 -2.14
CA ILE A 87 -4.04 13.55 -2.05
C ILE A 87 -4.34 12.05 -2.04
N ALA A 88 -3.79 11.34 -3.02
CA ALA A 88 -3.81 9.88 -3.04
C ALA A 88 -2.39 9.37 -2.78
N MET A 89 -2.16 8.69 -1.66
CA MET A 89 -0.81 8.32 -1.26
C MET A 89 -0.69 6.87 -0.76
N MET A 90 0.53 6.37 -0.77
CA MET A 90 0.86 5.10 -0.13
C MET A 90 0.93 5.26 1.39
N GLY A 91 0.36 4.31 2.12
CA GLY A 91 0.35 4.37 3.58
C GLY A 91 1.61 3.87 4.28
N HIS A 92 2.72 3.67 3.53
CA HIS A 92 3.98 3.09 4.06
C HIS A 92 4.59 3.84 5.25
N PRO A 93 4.52 5.19 5.34
CA PRO A 93 5.03 5.87 6.53
C PRO A 93 4.32 5.49 7.83
N GLY A 94 3.16 4.81 7.75
CA GLY A 94 2.43 4.32 8.90
C GLY A 94 1.57 5.37 9.60
N ASN A 95 0.78 4.89 10.56
CA ASN A 95 -0.21 5.73 11.26
C ASN A 95 0.44 6.90 12.01
N GLU A 96 1.53 6.67 12.71
CA GLU A 96 2.17 7.66 13.55
C GLU A 96 2.69 8.86 12.74
N ALA A 97 3.41 8.59 11.66
CA ALA A 97 3.99 9.63 10.80
C ALA A 97 2.94 10.40 10.00
N LEU A 98 1.86 9.73 9.59
CA LEU A 98 0.80 10.32 8.78
C LEU A 98 -0.24 11.08 9.58
N MET A 99 -0.50 10.71 10.83
CA MET A 99 -1.56 11.25 11.68
C MET A 99 -1.56 12.79 11.78
N PRO A 100 -0.43 13.46 12.06
CA PRO A 100 -0.41 14.92 12.19
C PRO A 100 -0.69 15.64 10.86
N LEU A 101 -0.24 15.08 9.74
CA LEU A 101 -0.43 15.67 8.42
C LEU A 101 -1.84 15.41 7.89
N ALA A 102 -2.41 14.24 8.14
CA ALA A 102 -3.80 13.94 7.82
C ALA A 102 -4.77 14.84 8.61
N LYS A 103 -4.44 15.17 9.87
CA LYS A 103 -5.18 16.17 10.63
C LYS A 103 -5.16 17.53 9.93
N GLN A 104 -3.98 18.02 9.54
CA GLN A 104 -3.84 19.30 8.86
C GLN A 104 -4.56 19.29 7.50
N ALA A 105 -4.50 18.20 6.75
CA ALA A 105 -5.24 18.05 5.50
C ALA A 105 -6.75 18.15 5.73
N ALA A 106 -7.28 17.43 6.72
CA ALA A 106 -8.70 17.47 7.06
C ALA A 106 -9.16 18.87 7.50
N GLU A 107 -8.36 19.58 8.30
CA GLU A 107 -8.64 20.96 8.72
C GLU A 107 -8.66 21.94 7.54
N LYS A 108 -7.96 21.65 6.46
CA LYS A 108 -7.96 22.42 5.21
C LYS A 108 -9.00 21.93 4.19
N GLY A 109 -9.75 20.89 4.49
CA GLY A 109 -10.71 20.31 3.56
C GLY A 109 -10.09 19.47 2.44
N ILE A 110 -8.80 19.10 2.55
CA ILE A 110 -8.09 18.27 1.57
C ILE A 110 -8.54 16.81 1.76
N LEU A 111 -9.05 16.22 0.69
CA LEU A 111 -9.43 14.80 0.70
C LEU A 111 -8.17 13.91 0.61
N MET A 112 -7.98 13.03 1.57
CA MET A 112 -6.91 12.03 1.50
C MET A 112 -7.46 10.64 1.20
N THR A 113 -6.77 9.90 0.33
CA THR A 113 -6.98 8.48 0.09
C THR A 113 -5.67 7.73 0.17
N TYR A 114 -5.75 6.42 0.44
CA TYR A 114 -4.56 5.62 0.69
C TYR A 114 -4.55 4.38 -0.20
N GLN A 115 -3.35 3.91 -0.52
CA GLN A 115 -3.16 2.75 -1.36
C GLN A 115 -1.99 1.87 -0.90
N ASN A 116 -2.01 0.61 -1.29
CA ASN A 116 -1.02 -0.44 -1.04
C ASN A 116 -0.84 -0.81 0.44
N VAL A 117 -0.57 0.13 1.34
CA VAL A 117 -0.55 -0.05 2.80
C VAL A 117 -1.66 0.77 3.42
N ASP A 118 -2.43 0.18 4.33
CA ASP A 118 -3.58 0.83 4.97
C ASP A 118 -3.19 1.49 6.30
N PRO A 119 -3.13 2.83 6.39
CA PRO A 119 -3.02 3.52 7.66
C PRO A 119 -4.39 3.58 8.34
N SER A 120 -4.88 2.45 8.82
CA SER A 120 -6.26 2.26 9.27
C SER A 120 -6.69 3.19 10.39
N GLU A 121 -5.80 3.56 11.33
CA GLU A 121 -6.10 4.50 12.41
C GLU A 121 -6.26 5.93 11.90
N VAL A 122 -5.44 6.33 10.92
CA VAL A 122 -5.57 7.64 10.25
C VAL A 122 -6.92 7.72 9.54
N ARG A 123 -7.26 6.69 8.76
CA ARG A 123 -8.56 6.62 8.05
C ARG A 123 -9.74 6.60 8.99
N ALA A 124 -9.65 5.86 10.09
CA ALA A 124 -10.72 5.82 11.09
C ALA A 124 -10.98 7.20 11.71
N LYS A 125 -9.95 8.03 11.81
CA LYS A 125 -10.04 9.34 12.47
C LYS A 125 -10.37 10.49 11.52
N TYR A 126 -9.81 10.49 10.31
CA TYR A 126 -9.92 11.60 9.36
C TYR A 126 -10.63 11.22 8.06
N GLY A 127 -11.10 9.99 7.96
CA GLY A 127 -11.78 9.51 6.76
C GLY A 127 -10.81 9.15 5.64
N GLY A 128 -11.37 9.07 4.43
CA GLY A 128 -10.65 8.66 3.23
C GLY A 128 -10.84 7.18 2.88
N GLY A 129 -10.62 6.88 1.60
CA GLY A 129 -10.69 5.53 1.07
C GLY A 129 -9.35 4.79 1.17
N TYR A 130 -9.39 3.48 1.06
CA TYR A 130 -8.22 2.65 0.88
C TYR A 130 -8.42 1.73 -0.33
N VAL A 131 -7.40 1.69 -1.19
CA VAL A 131 -7.33 0.79 -2.34
C VAL A 131 -6.14 -0.13 -2.18
N GLY A 132 -6.40 -1.40 -1.92
CA GLY A 132 -5.37 -2.40 -1.70
C GLY A 132 -5.92 -3.67 -1.08
N ALA A 133 -5.03 -4.62 -0.81
CA ALA A 133 -5.36 -5.86 -0.13
C ALA A 133 -5.23 -5.72 1.39
N ASN A 134 -5.98 -6.53 2.13
CA ASN A 134 -5.62 -6.81 3.51
C ASN A 134 -4.36 -7.69 3.49
N LEU A 135 -3.21 -7.10 3.79
CA LEU A 135 -1.90 -7.74 3.60
C LEU A 135 -1.76 -9.02 4.43
N ALA A 136 -2.19 -9.00 5.69
CA ALA A 136 -2.12 -10.20 6.55
C ALA A 136 -2.96 -11.37 5.97
N THR A 137 -4.20 -11.09 5.56
CA THR A 137 -5.07 -12.09 4.95
C THR A 137 -4.50 -12.60 3.63
N GLN A 138 -3.93 -11.71 2.82
CA GLN A 138 -3.29 -12.06 1.56
C GLN A 138 -2.08 -12.98 1.76
N GLY A 139 -1.22 -12.67 2.74
CA GLY A 139 -0.07 -13.52 3.08
C GLY A 139 -0.49 -14.92 3.54
N LYS A 140 -1.49 -14.99 4.41
CA LYS A 140 -2.07 -16.27 4.85
C LYS A 140 -2.63 -17.09 3.70
N ALA A 141 -3.35 -16.46 2.78
CA ALA A 141 -3.90 -17.13 1.60
C ALA A 141 -2.79 -17.65 0.67
N LEU A 142 -1.75 -16.83 0.44
CA LEU A 142 -0.59 -17.19 -0.37
C LEU A 142 0.11 -18.44 0.18
N ALA A 143 0.40 -18.46 1.49
CA ALA A 143 1.08 -19.61 2.11
C ALA A 143 0.23 -20.87 2.07
N ARG A 144 -1.08 -20.80 2.33
CA ARG A 144 -1.98 -21.96 2.19
C ARG A 144 -1.98 -22.53 0.76
N GLU A 145 -2.00 -21.62 -0.22
CA GLU A 145 -1.98 -22.04 -1.62
C GLU A 145 -0.63 -22.64 -2.01
N ALA A 146 0.49 -22.10 -1.52
CA ALA A 146 1.82 -22.66 -1.73
C ALA A 146 1.91 -24.08 -1.13
N ILE A 147 1.46 -24.28 0.11
CA ILE A 147 1.41 -25.58 0.77
C ILE A 147 0.60 -26.57 -0.09
N ARG A 148 -0.57 -26.15 -0.56
CA ARG A 148 -1.44 -27.00 -1.40
C ARG A 148 -0.80 -27.34 -2.75
N GLN A 149 -0.19 -26.38 -3.44
CA GLN A 149 0.36 -26.59 -4.78
C GLN A 149 1.65 -27.39 -4.77
N PHE A 150 2.51 -27.14 -3.82
CA PHE A 150 3.83 -27.78 -3.75
C PHE A 150 3.88 -28.98 -2.83
N GLY A 151 2.80 -29.24 -2.08
CA GLY A 151 2.69 -30.40 -1.20
C GLY A 151 3.61 -30.34 0.00
N PHE A 152 3.91 -29.16 0.51
CA PHE A 152 4.75 -28.97 1.70
C PHE A 152 4.18 -29.72 2.91
N LYS A 153 5.07 -30.22 3.76
CA LYS A 153 4.75 -31.07 4.92
C LYS A 153 5.33 -30.46 6.19
N ALA A 154 4.84 -30.94 7.32
CA ALA A 154 5.46 -30.66 8.61
C ALA A 154 6.93 -31.14 8.60
N GLY A 155 7.83 -30.30 9.06
CA GLY A 155 9.27 -30.52 9.04
C GLY A 155 9.99 -29.91 7.81
N ASP A 156 9.27 -29.56 6.75
CA ASP A 156 9.87 -28.81 5.63
C ASP A 156 10.32 -27.40 6.09
N HIS A 157 11.24 -26.81 5.36
CA HIS A 157 11.80 -25.51 5.69
C HIS A 157 11.42 -24.45 4.65
N ALA A 158 11.10 -23.24 5.10
CA ALA A 158 10.82 -22.08 4.25
C ALA A 158 11.71 -20.91 4.64
N ILE A 159 12.09 -20.11 3.65
CA ILE A 159 12.80 -18.83 3.86
C ILE A 159 11.85 -17.70 3.45
N VAL A 160 11.60 -16.78 4.38
CA VAL A 160 10.69 -15.64 4.16
C VAL A 160 11.46 -14.34 4.41
N MET A 161 11.51 -13.46 3.41
CA MET A 161 12.07 -12.12 3.57
C MET A 161 10.97 -11.16 4.04
N VAL A 162 11.17 -10.57 5.20
CA VAL A 162 10.20 -9.69 5.87
C VAL A 162 10.80 -8.30 6.02
N PRO A 163 10.14 -7.21 5.58
CA PRO A 163 10.63 -5.85 5.79
C PRO A 163 10.47 -5.45 7.27
N LEU A 164 11.41 -5.87 8.11
CA LEU A 164 11.34 -5.72 9.57
C LEU A 164 11.28 -4.25 10.02
N GLY A 165 11.81 -3.32 9.24
CA GLY A 165 11.74 -1.88 9.49
C GLY A 165 10.40 -1.22 9.13
N ASP A 166 9.49 -1.94 8.46
CA ASP A 166 8.17 -1.45 8.04
C ASP A 166 7.07 -2.42 8.47
N TYR A 167 6.66 -2.31 9.72
CA TYR A 167 5.63 -3.19 10.28
C TYR A 167 4.31 -3.18 9.48
N ALA A 168 3.92 -2.02 8.97
CA ALA A 168 2.67 -1.91 8.20
C ALA A 168 2.74 -2.72 6.90
N ARG A 169 3.90 -2.72 6.24
CA ARG A 169 4.15 -3.46 4.99
C ARG A 169 4.46 -4.94 5.24
N ALA A 170 5.10 -5.26 6.36
CA ALA A 170 5.54 -6.61 6.73
C ALA A 170 4.37 -7.61 6.94
N GLN A 171 3.15 -7.14 7.13
CA GLN A 171 1.99 -7.97 7.47
C GLN A 171 1.72 -9.11 6.48
N ARG A 172 2.06 -8.94 5.18
CA ARG A 172 1.89 -9.99 4.17
C ARG A 172 2.85 -11.15 4.40
N GLU A 173 4.10 -10.85 4.53
CA GLU A 173 5.17 -11.81 4.73
C GLU A 173 5.03 -12.49 6.09
N ASP A 174 4.68 -11.74 7.13
CA ASP A 174 4.39 -12.27 8.46
C ASP A 174 3.15 -13.17 8.46
N GLY A 175 2.11 -12.80 7.73
CA GLY A 175 0.94 -13.65 7.52
C GLY A 175 1.28 -14.98 6.85
N ALA A 176 2.20 -14.98 5.89
CA ALA A 176 2.69 -16.20 5.26
C ALA A 176 3.51 -17.05 6.24
N ARG A 177 4.43 -16.43 7.00
CA ARG A 177 5.23 -17.08 8.03
C ARG A 177 4.35 -17.81 9.04
N ILE A 178 3.34 -17.14 9.57
CA ILE A 178 2.40 -17.75 10.54
C ILE A 178 1.78 -19.05 10.00
N ILE A 179 1.34 -19.04 8.73
CA ILE A 179 0.70 -20.24 8.15
C ILE A 179 1.70 -21.38 7.92
N PHE A 180 2.94 -21.08 7.50
CA PHE A 180 3.98 -22.10 7.39
C PHE A 180 4.30 -22.72 8.76
N GLU A 181 4.45 -21.91 9.80
CA GLU A 181 4.68 -22.38 11.17
C GLU A 181 3.49 -23.18 11.71
N GLU A 182 2.23 -22.74 11.50
CA GLU A 182 1.02 -23.49 11.86
C GLU A 182 0.94 -24.84 11.14
N HIS A 183 1.50 -24.94 9.93
CA HIS A 183 1.59 -26.19 9.18
C HIS A 183 2.70 -27.12 9.67
N GLY A 184 3.49 -26.69 10.65
CA GLY A 184 4.60 -27.45 11.22
C GLY A 184 5.91 -27.33 10.45
N MET A 185 6.03 -26.34 9.56
CA MET A 185 7.28 -26.02 8.86
C MET A 185 8.20 -25.18 9.73
N THR A 186 9.50 -25.26 9.48
CA THR A 186 10.49 -24.33 10.03
C THR A 186 10.60 -23.11 9.12
N VAL A 187 10.66 -21.90 9.69
CA VAL A 187 10.79 -20.67 8.90
C VAL A 187 12.03 -19.88 9.29
N THR A 188 12.91 -19.63 8.32
CA THR A 188 13.99 -18.65 8.46
C THR A 188 13.50 -17.31 7.95
N VAL A 189 13.56 -16.30 8.83
CA VAL A 189 13.20 -14.92 8.48
C VAL A 189 14.46 -14.14 8.09
N LEU A 190 14.44 -13.53 6.90
CA LEU A 190 15.46 -12.59 6.43
C LEU A 190 14.93 -11.17 6.52
N ASP A 191 15.79 -10.22 6.86
CA ASP A 191 15.43 -8.79 6.82
C ASP A 191 15.33 -8.30 5.38
N GLY A 192 14.17 -7.76 5.04
CA GLY A 192 13.83 -7.17 3.75
C GLY A 192 14.04 -5.66 3.74
N ASP A 193 15.27 -5.18 3.80
CA ASP A 193 15.59 -3.75 3.73
C ASP A 193 14.91 -3.09 2.49
N PRO A 194 14.24 -1.95 2.63
CA PRO A 194 13.57 -1.24 1.53
C PRO A 194 14.47 -0.96 0.31
N LYS A 195 15.79 -0.84 0.50
CA LYS A 195 16.76 -0.68 -0.61
C LYS A 195 16.72 -1.82 -1.62
N TYR A 196 16.33 -3.03 -1.21
CA TYR A 196 16.22 -4.18 -2.12
C TYR A 196 15.09 -4.01 -3.16
N ALA A 197 14.13 -3.14 -2.90
CA ALA A 197 13.09 -2.81 -3.88
C ALA A 197 13.65 -1.97 -5.06
N SER A 198 14.75 -1.24 -4.83
CA SER A 198 15.43 -0.45 -5.86
C SER A 198 16.42 -1.29 -6.69
N ASP A 199 17.06 -2.27 -6.07
CA ASP A 199 17.95 -3.23 -6.76
C ASP A 199 17.74 -4.66 -6.20
N PRO A 200 16.90 -5.47 -6.86
CA PRO A 200 16.64 -6.85 -6.44
C PRO A 200 17.89 -7.75 -6.42
N ASN A 201 18.95 -7.41 -7.18
CA ASN A 201 20.18 -8.22 -7.18
C ASN A 201 20.87 -8.21 -5.82
N MET A 202 20.66 -7.20 -5.00
CA MET A 202 21.17 -7.13 -3.63
C MET A 202 20.65 -8.27 -2.73
N THR A 203 19.54 -8.90 -3.10
CA THR A 203 18.96 -10.03 -2.34
C THR A 203 19.68 -11.36 -2.65
N ILE A 204 20.33 -11.49 -3.80
CA ILE A 204 20.96 -12.75 -4.26
C ILE A 204 21.94 -13.30 -3.22
N PRO A 205 22.93 -12.54 -2.71
CA PRO A 205 23.87 -13.08 -1.73
C PRO A 205 23.19 -13.46 -0.40
N ILE A 206 22.13 -12.77 -0.02
CA ILE A 206 21.39 -13.00 1.23
C ILE A 206 20.63 -14.33 1.14
N PHE A 207 19.87 -14.54 0.07
CA PHE A 207 19.15 -15.80 -0.17
C PHE A 207 20.13 -16.96 -0.38
N SER A 208 21.22 -16.73 -1.13
CA SER A 208 22.25 -17.77 -1.33
C SER A 208 22.89 -18.22 -0.02
N ALA A 209 23.19 -17.27 0.88
CA ALA A 209 23.72 -17.60 2.20
C ALA A 209 22.71 -18.38 3.04
N ALA A 210 21.44 -17.97 3.03
CA ALA A 210 20.40 -18.65 3.78
C ALA A 210 20.14 -20.07 3.25
N LEU A 211 20.10 -20.26 1.92
CA LEU A 211 19.97 -21.60 1.29
C LEU A 211 21.17 -22.50 1.61
N ASN A 212 22.39 -21.96 1.58
CA ASN A 212 23.58 -22.74 1.92
C ASN A 212 23.61 -23.17 3.40
N ALA A 213 23.03 -22.34 4.29
CA ALA A 213 22.89 -22.66 5.72
C ALA A 213 21.78 -23.67 6.01
N ASN A 214 20.81 -23.82 5.08
CA ASN A 214 19.65 -24.70 5.21
C ASN A 214 19.47 -25.52 3.93
N PRO A 215 20.34 -26.51 3.68
CA PRO A 215 20.36 -27.25 2.41
C PRO A 215 19.10 -28.13 2.16
N GLU A 216 18.26 -28.32 3.16
CA GLU A 216 16.96 -29.02 3.09
C GLU A 216 15.77 -28.10 2.75
N THR A 217 16.04 -26.83 2.42
CA THR A 217 14.98 -25.85 2.06
C THR A 217 14.42 -26.13 0.68
#